data_03c3baaf2b7e53a8a494482b89cedc18
#
_entry.id   03c3baaf2b7e53a8a494482b89cedc18
#
_cell.length_a   1.000
_cell.length_b   1.000
_cell.length_c   1.000
_cell.angle_alpha   90.00
_cell.angle_beta   90.00
_cell.angle_gamma   90.00
#
_symmetry.space_group_name_H-M   'P 1'
#
loop_
_entity.id
_entity.type
_entity.pdbx_description
1 polymer ?
#
loop_
_entity_poly.entity_id
_entity_poly.type
_entity_poly.pdbx_seq_one_letter_code
_entity_poly.pdbx_strand_id
1 'polypeptide(L)'
;MLRRSLSPVVVVISCCLVAWGCGSDKNGSPVGGAAGSAASSASSSGGSDAAGTSANGASANGSGTAATAGLDLVVTIGGAAGSGTPTGNGTPEVCDGMDNDSNGVIDDIDKDGDGVCDCLLIATLGVKGTSGEGDVFAAWLTARSDNGAADLADEVLTPELLAKYQVIVAQNVSRNHEYSPDEAAALSDWVNKGGGFMTLIGYTNAGEAHNVNRLLAPFMMDYTDQQILRKVGMNTIPITMWTPHPIDMGVLQVGVDNGYPVEGMGDVIATGGGFDVAKVQVVGKGHVFLWGDEWVTYNSEWNDHPEYQVQLFWLNSIKWLTVAGQCQVAIPPNPPK
;
A
#
# COMPACT_ATOMS: atom_id res chain seq x y z
N MET A 1 -26.54 -56.25 21.41
CA MET A 1 -25.11 -56.60 21.32
C MET A 1 -24.75 -56.60 19.83
N LEU A 2 -24.21 -55.47 19.33
CA LEU A 2 -23.70 -55.40 17.97
C LEU A 2 -22.20 -55.02 18.04
N ARG A 3 -21.36 -55.95 17.66
CA ARG A 3 -19.91 -55.75 17.54
C ARG A 3 -19.64 -54.99 16.23
N ARG A 4 -19.02 -53.82 16.32
CA ARG A 4 -18.45 -53.13 15.16
C ARG A 4 -17.00 -53.56 14.97
N SER A 5 -16.75 -54.10 13.79
CA SER A 5 -15.45 -54.47 13.27
C SER A 5 -14.70 -53.20 12.84
N LEU A 6 -13.50 -53.00 13.38
CA LEU A 6 -12.55 -51.97 12.94
C LEU A 6 -11.56 -52.61 11.97
N SER A 7 -11.56 -52.16 10.73
CA SER A 7 -10.53 -52.50 9.75
C SER A 7 -9.32 -51.59 9.87
N PRO A 8 -8.08 -52.07 9.84
CA PRO A 8 -6.90 -51.26 9.87
C PRO A 8 -6.60 -50.68 8.47
N VAL A 9 -6.36 -49.36 8.44
CA VAL A 9 -5.82 -48.67 7.25
C VAL A 9 -4.31 -48.82 7.26
N VAL A 10 -3.78 -49.47 6.25
CA VAL A 10 -2.33 -49.59 6.00
C VAL A 10 -1.90 -48.35 5.19
N VAL A 11 -1.07 -47.49 5.77
CA VAL A 11 -0.40 -46.39 5.09
C VAL A 11 0.92 -46.93 4.54
N VAL A 12 1.05 -46.99 3.23
CA VAL A 12 2.32 -47.28 2.53
C VAL A 12 3.04 -45.98 2.29
N ILE A 13 4.14 -45.73 3.02
CA ILE A 13 5.06 -44.62 2.77
C ILE A 13 6.08 -45.11 1.72
N SER A 14 5.99 -44.54 0.52
CA SER A 14 6.98 -44.75 -0.55
C SER A 14 8.10 -43.72 -0.42
N CYS A 15 9.26 -44.15 0.04
CA CYS A 15 10.50 -43.35 0.03
C CYS A 15 11.15 -43.42 -1.35
N CYS A 16 11.10 -42.33 -2.13
CA CYS A 16 11.96 -42.16 -3.30
C CYS A 16 13.30 -41.55 -2.88
N LEU A 17 14.34 -42.39 -2.86
CA LEU A 17 15.73 -41.97 -2.77
C LEU A 17 16.18 -41.45 -4.16
N VAL A 18 16.50 -40.18 -4.27
CA VAL A 18 17.18 -39.62 -5.43
C VAL A 18 18.66 -39.47 -5.08
N ALA A 19 19.50 -40.30 -5.74
CA ALA A 19 20.95 -40.24 -5.61
C ALA A 19 21.51 -39.05 -6.42
N TRP A 20 22.25 -38.21 -5.75
CA TRP A 20 23.05 -37.16 -6.42
C TRP A 20 24.42 -37.72 -6.80
N GLY A 21 24.67 -37.76 -8.13
CA GLY A 21 26.00 -38.06 -8.69
C GLY A 21 26.89 -36.79 -8.69
N CYS A 22 28.03 -36.89 -8.03
CA CYS A 22 29.13 -35.97 -8.20
C CYS A 22 29.84 -36.22 -9.52
N GLY A 23 29.92 -35.20 -10.39
CA GLY A 23 30.78 -35.16 -11.56
C GLY A 23 31.79 -34.03 -11.41
N SER A 24 33.03 -34.38 -11.12
CA SER A 24 34.20 -33.49 -11.17
C SER A 24 34.77 -33.50 -12.58
N ASP A 25 34.90 -32.35 -13.22
CA ASP A 25 35.87 -32.19 -14.30
C ASP A 25 36.66 -30.88 -14.14
N LYS A 26 38.00 -31.11 -14.01
CA LYS A 26 39.03 -30.07 -14.03
C LYS A 26 39.45 -29.86 -15.49
N ASN A 27 39.80 -28.64 -15.84
CA ASN A 27 40.97 -28.15 -16.55
C ASN A 27 40.70 -27.01 -17.51
N GLY A 28 41.52 -25.99 -17.44
CA GLY A 28 41.82 -25.12 -18.56
C GLY A 28 41.88 -23.63 -18.26
N SER A 29 42.98 -23.16 -17.72
CA SER A 29 43.52 -21.79 -17.92
C SER A 29 44.66 -21.88 -18.94
N PRO A 30 45.24 -20.75 -19.34
CA PRO A 30 44.93 -19.34 -19.53
C PRO A 30 45.39 -18.77 -20.88
N VAL A 31 45.19 -17.48 -21.18
CA VAL A 31 45.99 -16.53 -22.00
C VAL A 31 45.07 -15.32 -22.24
N GLY A 32 45.27 -14.04 -21.89
CA GLY A 32 46.45 -13.21 -22.06
C GLY A 32 46.14 -12.11 -23.08
N GLY A 33 46.31 -10.84 -22.72
CA GLY A 33 46.29 -9.70 -23.64
C GLY A 33 45.46 -8.53 -23.08
N ALA A 34 46.02 -7.61 -22.41
CA ALA A 34 46.88 -6.47 -22.70
C ALA A 34 46.12 -5.25 -23.28
N ALA A 35 46.04 -4.24 -22.41
CA ALA A 35 46.30 -2.80 -22.60
C ALA A 35 45.63 -2.01 -23.72
N GLY A 36 45.04 -0.88 -23.31
CA GLY A 36 44.72 0.23 -24.18
C GLY A 36 44.25 1.45 -23.39
N SER A 37 45.19 2.20 -22.88
CA SER A 37 44.99 3.55 -22.31
C SER A 37 44.71 4.55 -23.43
N ALA A 38 43.79 5.47 -23.24
CA ALA A 38 43.88 6.82 -23.79
C ALA A 38 43.07 7.81 -22.99
N ALA A 39 43.81 8.67 -22.35
CA ALA A 39 43.32 9.92 -21.78
C ALA A 39 43.20 10.96 -22.89
N SER A 40 42.23 11.85 -22.79
CA SER A 40 42.38 13.21 -23.34
C SER A 40 41.48 14.19 -22.58
N SER A 41 42.17 15.10 -21.97
CA SER A 41 41.83 16.35 -21.35
C SER A 41 41.52 17.44 -22.37
N ALA A 42 40.59 18.37 -22.06
CA ALA A 42 40.61 19.80 -22.45
C ALA A 42 39.37 20.43 -21.77
N SER A 43 39.36 21.26 -20.76
CA SER A 43 39.81 22.63 -20.51
C SER A 43 39.38 23.67 -21.53
N SER A 44 38.51 24.60 -21.01
CA SER A 44 38.56 26.08 -21.19
C SER A 44 37.16 26.63 -20.76
N SER A 45 37.03 27.41 -19.71
CA SER A 45 37.45 28.79 -19.43
C SER A 45 36.51 29.85 -20.01
N GLY A 46 36.13 30.75 -19.09
CA GLY A 46 35.76 32.12 -19.33
C GLY A 46 34.26 32.39 -19.16
N GLY A 47 33.83 33.15 -18.20
CA GLY A 47 34.18 34.52 -17.76
C GLY A 47 32.91 35.31 -17.97
N SER A 48 32.49 36.04 -17.13
CA SER A 48 32.63 37.24 -16.37
C SER A 48 31.29 37.91 -16.16
N ASP A 49 31.11 38.36 -14.94
CA ASP A 49 30.56 39.58 -14.38
C ASP A 49 29.56 40.44 -15.15
N ALA A 50 28.46 40.82 -14.46
CA ALA A 50 28.09 42.22 -14.28
C ALA A 50 27.02 42.38 -13.19
N ALA A 51 27.36 43.20 -12.25
CA ALA A 51 26.51 43.79 -11.20
C ALA A 51 25.59 44.87 -11.78
N GLY A 52 24.47 45.13 -11.14
CA GLY A 52 23.61 46.29 -11.45
C GLY A 52 22.39 46.37 -10.55
N THR A 53 22.57 46.94 -9.40
CA THR A 53 21.93 48.11 -8.77
C THR A 53 20.40 48.19 -8.69
N SER A 54 20.03 48.48 -7.47
CA SER A 54 18.75 48.90 -6.90
C SER A 54 18.05 50.05 -7.58
N ALA A 55 16.71 50.07 -7.57
CA ALA A 55 15.94 51.31 -7.44
C ALA A 55 14.55 51.02 -6.83
N ASN A 56 14.28 51.75 -5.76
CA ASN A 56 12.97 51.98 -5.14
C ASN A 56 12.03 52.74 -6.08
N GLY A 57 10.74 52.50 -6.00
CA GLY A 57 9.74 53.30 -6.69
C GLY A 57 8.32 53.02 -6.22
N ALA A 58 7.71 54.01 -5.64
CA ALA A 58 6.44 54.07 -4.92
C ALA A 58 5.18 53.85 -5.73
N SER A 59 4.15 53.47 -5.00
CA SER A 59 2.68 53.67 -5.12
C SER A 59 2.07 54.24 -6.40
N ALA A 60 1.00 53.57 -6.89
CA ALA A 60 -0.21 54.24 -7.37
C ALA A 60 -1.42 53.28 -7.35
N ASN A 61 -2.51 53.77 -6.74
CA ASN A 61 -3.86 53.20 -6.78
C ASN A 61 -4.40 53.08 -8.21
N GLY A 62 -5.05 52.00 -8.51
CA GLY A 62 -5.82 51.85 -9.74
C GLY A 62 -6.88 50.76 -9.58
N SER A 63 -8.14 51.16 -9.37
CA SER A 63 -9.31 50.33 -9.44
C SER A 63 -9.49 49.79 -10.86
N GLY A 64 -9.59 48.45 -11.01
CA GLY A 64 -9.95 47.82 -12.26
C GLY A 64 -10.46 46.41 -12.03
N THR A 65 -11.79 46.28 -12.07
CA THR A 65 -12.49 45.00 -12.09
C THR A 65 -12.22 44.25 -13.38
N ALA A 66 -11.59 43.10 -13.32
CA ALA A 66 -11.66 42.11 -14.34
C ALA A 66 -11.71 40.73 -13.68
N ALA A 67 -12.82 40.04 -13.84
CA ALA A 67 -13.03 38.69 -13.41
C ALA A 67 -12.21 37.74 -14.30
N THR A 68 -11.22 37.08 -13.72
CA THR A 68 -10.63 35.88 -14.28
C THR A 68 -10.76 34.77 -13.26
N ALA A 69 -11.49 33.71 -13.64
CA ALA A 69 -11.60 32.49 -12.89
C ALA A 69 -10.22 31.83 -12.83
N GLY A 70 -9.51 32.03 -11.75
CA GLY A 70 -8.31 31.31 -11.39
C GLY A 70 -8.67 30.33 -10.27
N LEU A 71 -8.48 29.07 -10.52
CA LEU A 71 -8.56 28.03 -9.48
C LEU A 71 -7.39 28.26 -8.52
N ASP A 72 -7.66 29.00 -7.45
CA ASP A 72 -6.75 29.06 -6.30
C ASP A 72 -6.89 27.75 -5.51
N LEU A 73 -5.95 26.85 -5.76
CA LEU A 73 -5.73 25.68 -4.91
C LEU A 73 -5.09 26.17 -3.60
N VAL A 74 -5.88 26.57 -2.64
CA VAL A 74 -5.41 26.84 -1.29
C VAL A 74 -5.13 25.49 -0.62
N VAL A 75 -3.87 25.04 -0.72
CA VAL A 75 -3.37 23.97 0.15
C VAL A 75 -3.22 24.54 1.55
N THR A 76 -4.21 24.34 2.38
CA THR A 76 -4.11 24.65 3.81
C THR A 76 -3.33 23.53 4.48
N ILE A 77 -2.02 23.74 4.65
CA ILE A 77 -1.18 22.84 5.44
C ILE A 77 -1.47 23.09 6.92
N GLY A 78 -1.99 22.07 7.60
CA GLY A 78 -1.82 21.81 9.01
C GLY A 78 -2.40 22.83 9.99
N GLY A 79 -3.66 22.69 10.31
CA GLY A 79 -4.20 23.16 11.59
C GLY A 79 -3.83 22.15 12.69
N ALA A 80 -3.25 22.68 13.78
CA ALA A 80 -3.06 21.99 15.05
C ALA A 80 -4.36 21.27 15.45
N ALA A 81 -4.22 20.10 16.10
CA ALA A 81 -5.30 19.41 16.76
C ALA A 81 -5.98 20.37 17.77
N GLY A 82 -6.93 21.11 17.30
CA GLY A 82 -7.89 21.82 18.12
C GLY A 82 -8.99 20.82 18.44
N SER A 83 -9.28 20.61 19.70
CA SER A 83 -10.56 20.10 20.13
C SER A 83 -11.62 21.14 19.70
N GLY A 84 -11.94 21.12 18.41
CA GLY A 84 -13.06 21.87 17.86
C GLY A 84 -14.32 21.16 18.35
N THR A 85 -15.07 21.82 19.20
CA THR A 85 -16.48 21.52 19.39
C THR A 85 -17.09 21.44 18.01
N PRO A 86 -17.84 20.35 17.68
CA PRO A 86 -18.52 20.26 16.39
C PRO A 86 -19.41 21.48 16.23
N THR A 87 -19.19 22.25 15.19
CA THR A 87 -20.05 23.39 14.81
C THR A 87 -21.28 22.91 14.06
N GLY A 88 -21.50 21.63 14.02
CA GLY A 88 -22.67 21.00 13.44
C GLY A 88 -23.90 21.31 14.28
N ASN A 89 -24.95 21.74 13.64
CA ASN A 89 -26.27 21.94 14.26
C ASN A 89 -27.13 20.68 14.15
N GLY A 90 -26.48 19.55 13.90
CA GLY A 90 -27.09 18.28 13.57
C GLY A 90 -27.24 17.32 14.77
N THR A 91 -27.86 16.22 14.49
CA THR A 91 -27.89 15.04 15.38
C THR A 91 -26.52 14.35 15.32
N PRO A 92 -26.14 13.58 16.35
CA PRO A 92 -24.91 12.77 16.28
C PRO A 92 -24.92 11.87 15.03
N GLU A 93 -23.74 11.69 14.44
CA GLU A 93 -23.54 10.78 13.31
C GLU A 93 -24.03 9.36 13.59
N VAL A 94 -24.61 8.74 12.56
CA VAL A 94 -24.96 7.32 12.50
C VAL A 94 -24.53 6.76 11.14
N CYS A 95 -24.13 5.50 11.07
CA CYS A 95 -23.68 4.86 9.84
C CYS A 95 -24.84 4.62 8.86
N ASP A 96 -25.27 5.65 8.14
CA ASP A 96 -26.42 5.58 7.20
C ASP A 96 -26.14 6.22 5.83
N GLY A 97 -24.91 6.70 5.61
CA GLY A 97 -24.49 7.36 4.38
C GLY A 97 -24.92 8.81 4.27
N MET A 98 -25.32 9.44 5.37
CA MET A 98 -25.70 10.85 5.44
C MET A 98 -24.82 11.60 6.43
N ASP A 99 -24.56 12.86 6.17
CA ASP A 99 -23.93 13.80 7.09
C ASP A 99 -24.98 14.31 8.08
N ASN A 100 -25.15 13.57 9.22
CA ASN A 100 -26.23 13.85 10.17
C ASN A 100 -25.92 15.06 11.06
N ASP A 101 -24.65 15.33 11.35
CA ASP A 101 -24.23 16.46 12.17
C ASP A 101 -23.93 17.72 11.36
N SER A 102 -23.98 17.63 10.02
CA SER A 102 -23.77 18.70 9.06
C SER A 102 -22.38 19.36 9.17
N ASN A 103 -21.36 18.56 9.47
CA ASN A 103 -19.96 19.02 9.53
C ASN A 103 -19.26 18.96 8.15
N GLY A 104 -19.87 18.38 7.14
CA GLY A 104 -19.37 18.22 5.78
C GLY A 104 -18.65 16.91 5.52
N VAL A 105 -18.63 15.99 6.49
CA VAL A 105 -18.08 14.63 6.36
C VAL A 105 -19.19 13.63 6.70
N ILE A 106 -19.33 12.61 5.87
CA ILE A 106 -20.37 11.58 6.02
C ILE A 106 -19.82 10.47 6.92
N ASP A 107 -20.63 10.03 7.90
CA ASP A 107 -20.35 8.86 8.73
C ASP A 107 -18.98 8.90 9.47
N ASP A 108 -18.50 10.05 9.92
CA ASP A 108 -17.18 10.20 10.53
C ASP A 108 -17.16 9.91 12.05
N ILE A 109 -17.66 8.74 12.40
CA ILE A 109 -17.71 8.27 13.79
C ILE A 109 -16.40 7.56 14.16
N ASP A 110 -15.79 7.95 15.27
CA ASP A 110 -14.66 7.28 15.92
C ASP A 110 -14.91 7.32 17.45
N LYS A 111 -15.73 6.37 17.94
CA LYS A 111 -16.19 6.35 19.34
C LYS A 111 -15.11 5.92 20.33
N ASP A 112 -14.22 5.06 19.88
CA ASP A 112 -13.14 4.53 20.72
C ASP A 112 -11.83 5.32 20.55
N GLY A 113 -11.76 6.24 19.59
CA GLY A 113 -10.61 7.12 19.39
C GLY A 113 -9.39 6.41 18.82
N ASP A 114 -9.60 5.35 18.06
CA ASP A 114 -8.51 4.54 17.52
C ASP A 114 -7.95 5.05 16.17
N GLY A 115 -8.61 6.05 15.57
CA GLY A 115 -8.18 6.70 14.33
C GLY A 115 -8.71 6.04 13.06
N VAL A 116 -9.64 5.12 13.19
CA VAL A 116 -10.41 4.53 12.09
C VAL A 116 -11.90 4.80 12.31
N CYS A 117 -12.60 5.07 11.24
CA CYS A 117 -14.03 5.33 11.31
C CYS A 117 -14.80 4.05 11.64
N ASP A 118 -15.70 4.12 12.63
CA ASP A 118 -16.56 3.00 13.07
C ASP A 118 -17.56 2.54 12.00
N CYS A 119 -17.79 3.35 10.97
CA CYS A 119 -18.72 3.02 9.88
C CYS A 119 -18.03 2.36 8.69
N LEU A 120 -16.72 2.20 8.72
CA LEU A 120 -15.96 1.72 7.57
C LEU A 120 -16.11 0.20 7.37
N LEU A 121 -16.54 -0.19 6.16
CA LEU A 121 -16.65 -1.58 5.76
C LEU A 121 -15.37 -2.01 5.01
N ILE A 122 -14.56 -2.84 5.66
CA ILE A 122 -13.30 -3.34 5.12
C ILE A 122 -13.43 -4.83 4.77
N ALA A 123 -12.80 -5.25 3.68
CA ALA A 123 -12.63 -6.66 3.34
C ALA A 123 -11.17 -6.99 3.02
N THR A 124 -10.81 -8.26 3.24
CA THR A 124 -9.54 -8.83 2.77
C THR A 124 -9.80 -9.86 1.68
N LEU A 125 -8.94 -9.89 0.67
CA LEU A 125 -8.95 -10.84 -0.44
C LEU A 125 -7.63 -11.62 -0.45
N GLY A 126 -7.68 -12.92 -0.75
CA GLY A 126 -6.51 -13.78 -0.78
C GLY A 126 -6.15 -14.40 0.56
N VAL A 127 -4.91 -14.82 0.71
CA VAL A 127 -4.42 -15.52 1.91
C VAL A 127 -3.82 -14.54 2.90
N LYS A 128 -4.31 -14.54 4.14
CA LYS A 128 -3.75 -13.74 5.23
C LYS A 128 -2.44 -14.34 5.71
N GLY A 129 -1.33 -13.77 5.30
CA GLY A 129 0.00 -14.23 5.69
C GLY A 129 0.29 -15.68 5.30
N THR A 130 1.54 -16.08 5.31
CA THR A 130 1.91 -17.49 5.17
C THR A 130 2.04 -18.11 6.57
N SER A 131 1.53 -19.34 6.74
CA SER A 131 1.81 -20.18 7.91
C SER A 131 1.34 -19.64 9.27
N GLY A 132 0.23 -18.92 9.34
CA GLY A 132 -0.34 -18.43 10.61
C GLY A 132 0.32 -17.16 11.16
N GLU A 133 1.07 -16.46 10.32
CA GLU A 133 1.78 -15.23 10.69
C GLU A 133 0.95 -13.93 10.52
N GLY A 134 -0.33 -14.00 10.27
CA GLY A 134 -1.16 -12.81 9.98
C GLY A 134 -2.30 -12.53 10.98
N ASP A 135 -2.37 -13.25 12.11
CA ASP A 135 -3.48 -13.16 13.04
C ASP A 135 -3.50 -11.85 13.85
N VAL A 136 -2.34 -11.26 14.16
CA VAL A 136 -2.26 -9.94 14.82
C VAL A 136 -2.86 -8.86 13.95
N PHE A 137 -2.43 -8.78 12.70
CA PHE A 137 -2.99 -7.82 11.74
C PHE A 137 -4.48 -8.06 11.47
N ALA A 138 -4.89 -9.32 11.29
CA ALA A 138 -6.28 -9.66 11.05
C ALA A 138 -7.18 -9.27 12.25
N ALA A 139 -6.73 -9.48 13.47
CA ALA A 139 -7.45 -9.06 14.68
C ALA A 139 -7.52 -7.52 14.76
N TRP A 140 -6.39 -6.85 14.49
CA TRP A 140 -6.31 -5.39 14.48
C TRP A 140 -7.27 -4.79 13.45
N LEU A 141 -7.30 -5.31 12.22
CA LEU A 141 -8.17 -4.84 11.14
C LEU A 141 -9.65 -5.12 11.45
N THR A 142 -9.95 -6.29 12.04
CA THR A 142 -11.31 -6.68 12.42
C THR A 142 -11.88 -5.77 13.51
N ALA A 143 -11.04 -5.32 14.44
CA ALA A 143 -11.45 -4.40 15.50
C ALA A 143 -11.78 -2.98 14.97
N ARG A 144 -11.39 -2.67 13.73
CA ARG A 144 -11.46 -1.34 13.09
C ARG A 144 -12.36 -1.30 11.87
N SER A 145 -13.31 -2.20 11.79
CA SER A 145 -14.28 -2.22 10.70
C SER A 145 -15.68 -2.42 11.26
N ASP A 146 -16.67 -1.79 10.71
CA ASP A 146 -18.06 -2.03 11.12
C ASP A 146 -18.39 -3.51 10.95
N ASN A 147 -18.87 -4.12 12.01
CA ASN A 147 -19.14 -5.56 12.10
C ASN A 147 -17.94 -6.49 11.85
N GLY A 148 -16.71 -5.96 11.91
CA GLY A 148 -15.47 -6.69 11.65
C GLY A 148 -15.10 -6.78 10.17
N ALA A 149 -13.80 -6.92 9.88
CA ALA A 149 -13.34 -7.06 8.50
C ALA A 149 -13.80 -8.39 7.90
N ALA A 150 -14.42 -8.34 6.71
CA ALA A 150 -14.83 -9.53 5.99
C ALA A 150 -13.64 -10.23 5.33
N ASP A 151 -13.62 -11.56 5.38
CA ASP A 151 -12.65 -12.39 4.66
C ASP A 151 -13.29 -12.92 3.38
N LEU A 152 -12.89 -12.38 2.23
CA LEU A 152 -13.39 -12.82 0.91
C LEU A 152 -12.63 -14.03 0.38
N ALA A 153 -11.47 -14.33 0.97
CA ALA A 153 -10.62 -15.45 0.54
C ALA A 153 -10.42 -15.50 -1.00
N ASP A 154 -11.14 -16.39 -1.69
CA ASP A 154 -11.08 -16.62 -3.15
C ASP A 154 -12.43 -16.34 -3.84
N GLU A 155 -13.21 -15.38 -3.31
CA GLU A 155 -14.49 -15.03 -3.90
C GLU A 155 -14.33 -14.37 -5.28
N VAL A 156 -15.30 -14.63 -6.16
CA VAL A 156 -15.37 -13.98 -7.49
C VAL A 156 -15.79 -12.53 -7.32
N LEU A 157 -15.04 -11.61 -7.90
CA LEU A 157 -15.28 -10.16 -7.78
C LEU A 157 -16.43 -9.72 -8.69
N THR A 158 -17.61 -9.60 -8.12
CA THR A 158 -18.78 -9.05 -8.82
C THR A 158 -19.09 -7.63 -8.35
N PRO A 159 -19.77 -6.79 -9.16
CA PRO A 159 -20.20 -5.47 -8.72
C PRO A 159 -21.02 -5.48 -7.43
N GLU A 160 -21.87 -6.50 -7.22
CA GLU A 160 -22.71 -6.67 -6.04
C GLU A 160 -21.90 -7.03 -4.79
N LEU A 161 -20.81 -7.82 -4.95
CA LEU A 161 -19.90 -8.12 -3.86
C LEU A 161 -19.12 -6.87 -3.47
N LEU A 162 -18.49 -6.23 -4.44
CA LEU A 162 -17.64 -5.04 -4.24
C LEU A 162 -18.42 -3.87 -3.62
N ALA A 163 -19.68 -3.68 -4.00
CA ALA A 163 -20.53 -2.61 -3.48
C ALA A 163 -20.80 -2.68 -1.96
N LYS A 164 -20.47 -3.79 -1.31
CA LYS A 164 -20.62 -3.97 0.15
C LYS A 164 -19.46 -3.36 0.95
N TYR A 165 -18.39 -2.95 0.31
CA TYR A 165 -17.17 -2.53 0.98
C TYR A 165 -16.68 -1.18 0.48
N GLN A 166 -16.01 -0.44 1.37
CA GLN A 166 -15.34 0.82 1.05
C GLN A 166 -13.85 0.62 0.79
N VAL A 167 -13.22 -0.34 1.50
CA VAL A 167 -11.80 -0.67 1.33
C VAL A 167 -11.62 -2.18 1.17
N ILE A 168 -10.82 -2.58 0.20
CA ILE A 168 -10.41 -3.98 0.00
C ILE A 168 -8.89 -4.06 0.01
N VAL A 169 -8.36 -4.94 0.86
CA VAL A 169 -6.93 -5.25 0.97
C VAL A 169 -6.67 -6.64 0.39
N ALA A 170 -6.03 -6.71 -0.76
CA ALA A 170 -5.66 -7.96 -1.40
C ALA A 170 -4.25 -8.39 -0.96
N GLN A 171 -4.16 -9.54 -0.28
CA GLN A 171 -2.94 -10.11 0.22
C GLN A 171 -2.71 -11.47 -0.42
N ASN A 172 -1.54 -11.67 -1.03
CA ASN A 172 -1.13 -12.97 -1.57
C ASN A 172 -2.25 -13.71 -2.31
N VAL A 173 -2.70 -13.16 -3.41
CA VAL A 173 -3.75 -13.76 -4.26
C VAL A 173 -3.20 -14.79 -5.25
N SER A 174 -1.94 -15.23 -5.10
CA SER A 174 -1.28 -16.16 -6.01
C SER A 174 -1.94 -17.55 -6.05
N ARG A 175 -2.65 -17.91 -4.98
CA ARG A 175 -3.36 -19.21 -4.85
C ARG A 175 -4.84 -19.12 -5.16
N ASN A 176 -5.35 -17.91 -5.40
CA ASN A 176 -6.72 -17.71 -5.81
C ASN A 176 -6.94 -18.22 -7.25
N HIS A 177 -8.19 -18.34 -7.65
CA HIS A 177 -8.51 -18.59 -9.06
C HIS A 177 -7.88 -17.50 -9.94
N GLU A 178 -7.72 -17.79 -11.21
CA GLU A 178 -7.14 -16.86 -12.16
C GLU A 178 -8.17 -15.76 -12.48
N TYR A 179 -7.93 -14.54 -11.99
CA TYR A 179 -8.86 -13.43 -12.18
C TYR A 179 -9.11 -13.13 -13.65
N SER A 180 -10.37 -12.98 -14.00
CA SER A 180 -10.84 -12.69 -15.35
C SER A 180 -10.77 -11.18 -15.66
N PRO A 181 -10.79 -10.81 -16.95
CA PRO A 181 -10.93 -9.40 -17.35
C PRO A 181 -12.21 -8.74 -16.82
N ASP A 182 -13.30 -9.51 -16.67
CA ASP A 182 -14.58 -9.00 -16.16
C ASP A 182 -14.48 -8.64 -14.67
N GLU A 183 -13.77 -9.44 -13.88
CA GLU A 183 -13.50 -9.14 -12.46
C GLU A 183 -12.60 -7.91 -12.31
N ALA A 184 -11.56 -7.81 -13.12
CA ALA A 184 -10.69 -6.63 -13.16
C ALA A 184 -11.46 -5.36 -13.57
N ALA A 185 -12.39 -5.46 -14.52
CA ALA A 185 -13.25 -4.36 -14.92
C ALA A 185 -14.23 -3.98 -13.80
N ALA A 186 -14.85 -4.95 -13.13
CA ALA A 186 -15.74 -4.71 -11.99
C ALA A 186 -15.00 -4.00 -10.84
N LEU A 187 -13.78 -4.43 -10.53
CA LEU A 187 -12.90 -3.80 -9.55
C LEU A 187 -12.57 -2.35 -9.93
N SER A 188 -12.18 -2.13 -11.20
CA SER A 188 -11.87 -0.79 -11.70
C SER A 188 -13.08 0.15 -11.64
N ASP A 189 -14.25 -0.33 -12.01
CA ASP A 189 -15.49 0.43 -11.92
C ASP A 189 -15.85 0.78 -10.47
N TRP A 190 -15.62 -0.14 -9.53
CA TRP A 190 -15.84 0.08 -8.11
C TRP A 190 -14.87 1.13 -7.54
N VAL A 191 -13.57 1.03 -7.86
CA VAL A 191 -12.59 2.05 -7.48
C VAL A 191 -12.97 3.41 -8.05
N ASN A 192 -13.33 3.47 -9.34
CA ASN A 192 -13.71 4.74 -9.98
C ASN A 192 -14.91 5.42 -9.31
N LYS A 193 -15.77 4.66 -8.61
CA LYS A 193 -16.92 5.15 -7.85
C LYS A 193 -16.58 5.58 -6.42
N GLY A 194 -15.36 5.30 -5.93
CA GLY A 194 -14.90 5.69 -4.60
C GLY A 194 -14.33 4.56 -3.76
N GLY A 195 -14.24 3.33 -4.29
CA GLY A 195 -13.61 2.22 -3.58
C GLY A 195 -12.10 2.41 -3.39
N GLY A 196 -11.58 1.97 -2.25
CA GLY A 196 -10.15 1.94 -1.96
C GLY A 196 -9.58 0.54 -2.11
N PHE A 197 -8.61 0.38 -3.00
CA PHE A 197 -7.99 -0.92 -3.27
C PHE A 197 -6.51 -0.91 -2.92
N MET A 198 -6.08 -1.78 -2.02
CA MET A 198 -4.67 -1.99 -1.68
C MET A 198 -4.26 -3.40 -2.03
N THR A 199 -3.04 -3.55 -2.56
CA THR A 199 -2.44 -4.86 -2.82
C THR A 199 -1.08 -4.99 -2.15
N LEU A 200 -0.78 -6.21 -1.70
CA LEU A 200 0.48 -6.61 -1.11
C LEU A 200 0.87 -7.97 -1.66
N ILE A 201 2.14 -8.14 -1.98
CA ILE A 201 2.70 -9.43 -2.39
C ILE A 201 4.08 -9.61 -1.77
N GLY A 202 4.47 -10.83 -1.52
CA GLY A 202 5.80 -11.14 -0.97
C GLY A 202 5.93 -12.61 -0.64
N TYR A 203 7.08 -13.05 -0.32
CA TYR A 203 7.48 -14.35 0.20
C TYR A 203 6.92 -15.64 -0.47
N THR A 204 6.22 -15.64 -1.53
CA THR A 204 5.88 -16.88 -2.20
C THR A 204 6.80 -17.19 -3.39
N ASN A 205 6.31 -17.74 -4.44
CA ASN A 205 7.15 -18.26 -5.53
C ASN A 205 7.17 -17.32 -6.72
N ALA A 206 8.07 -17.59 -7.65
CA ALA A 206 7.97 -17.02 -8.99
C ALA A 206 6.55 -17.19 -9.54
N GLY A 207 5.97 -16.10 -10.05
CA GLY A 207 4.59 -16.07 -10.55
C GLY A 207 3.56 -15.49 -9.58
N GLU A 208 3.94 -15.11 -8.35
CA GLU A 208 3.00 -14.47 -7.42
C GLU A 208 2.39 -13.19 -7.99
N ALA A 209 3.19 -12.37 -8.65
CA ALA A 209 2.73 -11.15 -9.30
C ALA A 209 1.71 -11.42 -10.44
N HIS A 210 1.74 -12.59 -11.05
CA HIS A 210 0.93 -12.88 -12.24
C HIS A 210 -0.56 -12.65 -12.01
N ASN A 211 -1.11 -13.18 -10.93
CA ASN A 211 -2.54 -13.11 -10.68
C ASN A 211 -3.00 -11.72 -10.20
N VAL A 212 -2.23 -11.07 -9.31
CA VAL A 212 -2.55 -9.72 -8.87
C VAL A 212 -2.43 -8.71 -9.99
N ASN A 213 -1.45 -8.85 -10.90
CA ASN A 213 -1.28 -7.96 -12.05
C ASN A 213 -2.47 -8.02 -13.02
N ARG A 214 -3.25 -9.12 -13.05
CA ARG A 214 -4.51 -9.17 -13.81
C ARG A 214 -5.55 -8.20 -13.23
N LEU A 215 -5.65 -8.12 -11.90
CA LEU A 215 -6.52 -7.14 -11.24
C LEU A 215 -6.03 -5.70 -11.43
N LEU A 216 -4.71 -5.51 -11.54
CA LEU A 216 -4.07 -4.21 -11.68
C LEU A 216 -4.03 -3.69 -13.12
N ALA A 217 -4.25 -4.56 -14.11
CA ALA A 217 -4.17 -4.21 -15.53
C ALA A 217 -5.02 -2.98 -15.94
N PRO A 218 -6.28 -2.79 -15.47
CA PRO A 218 -7.06 -1.60 -15.80
C PRO A 218 -6.47 -0.29 -15.29
N PHE A 219 -5.65 -0.36 -14.23
CA PHE A 219 -4.97 0.79 -13.63
C PHE A 219 -3.60 1.07 -14.26
N MET A 220 -3.14 0.17 -15.14
CA MET A 220 -1.79 0.19 -15.74
C MET A 220 -0.68 0.21 -14.68
N MET A 221 -0.93 -0.44 -13.54
CA MET A 221 0.01 -0.66 -12.45
C MET A 221 0.33 -2.15 -12.37
N ASP A 222 1.52 -2.50 -11.91
CA ASP A 222 1.95 -3.89 -11.77
C ASP A 222 3.08 -4.08 -10.78
N TYR A 223 3.33 -5.31 -10.42
CA TYR A 223 4.53 -5.77 -9.73
C TYR A 223 5.48 -6.40 -10.74
N THR A 224 6.77 -6.24 -10.51
CA THR A 224 7.77 -6.95 -11.31
C THR A 224 7.66 -8.46 -11.13
N ASP A 225 8.21 -9.24 -12.08
CA ASP A 225 8.28 -10.70 -11.96
C ASP A 225 9.40 -11.18 -11.03
N GLN A 226 10.15 -10.26 -10.42
CA GLN A 226 11.34 -10.59 -9.66
C GLN A 226 11.21 -10.18 -8.20
N GLN A 227 11.30 -11.16 -7.32
CA GLN A 227 11.42 -10.98 -5.87
C GLN A 227 12.83 -10.47 -5.52
N ILE A 228 13.06 -9.19 -5.66
CA ILE A 228 14.37 -8.56 -5.45
C ILE A 228 14.46 -7.62 -4.23
N LEU A 229 13.32 -7.25 -3.64
CA LEU A 229 13.26 -6.59 -2.35
C LEU A 229 13.48 -7.65 -1.25
N ARG A 230 14.69 -8.20 -1.22
CA ARG A 230 15.02 -9.35 -0.37
C ARG A 230 15.64 -8.93 0.93
N LYS A 231 15.45 -9.79 1.91
CA LYS A 231 16.22 -9.79 3.14
C LYS A 231 17.71 -9.92 2.83
N VAL A 232 18.49 -8.95 3.25
CA VAL A 232 19.95 -8.98 3.12
C VAL A 232 20.54 -9.62 4.37
N GLY A 233 20.93 -10.89 4.25
CA GLY A 233 21.41 -11.68 5.40
C GLY A 233 20.25 -12.06 6.32
N MET A 234 20.30 -11.60 7.57
CA MET A 234 19.23 -11.78 8.57
C MET A 234 18.43 -10.50 8.80
N ASN A 235 18.69 -9.46 8.04
CA ASN A 235 18.09 -8.15 8.23
C ASN A 235 17.06 -7.87 7.14
N THR A 236 15.92 -7.33 7.55
CA THR A 236 14.92 -6.74 6.68
C THR A 236 15.43 -5.43 6.09
N ILE A 237 14.81 -4.97 5.03
CA ILE A 237 15.12 -3.67 4.42
C ILE A 237 14.21 -2.62 5.04
N PRO A 238 14.72 -1.67 5.83
CA PRO A 238 13.92 -0.55 6.30
C PRO A 238 13.64 0.41 5.14
N ILE A 239 12.39 0.71 4.91
CA ILE A 239 11.95 1.73 3.96
C ILE A 239 11.86 3.04 4.70
N THR A 240 12.80 3.93 4.40
CA THR A 240 12.96 5.26 5.02
C THR A 240 12.95 6.40 4.00
N MET A 241 12.90 6.07 2.71
CA MET A 241 12.89 7.04 1.62
C MET A 241 11.46 7.22 1.13
N TRP A 242 10.81 8.25 1.66
CA TRP A 242 9.44 8.60 1.32
C TRP A 242 9.37 9.86 0.46
N THR A 243 8.46 9.88 -0.49
CA THR A 243 7.98 11.11 -1.13
C THR A 243 6.78 11.60 -0.32
N PRO A 244 6.72 12.88 0.08
CA PRO A 244 5.64 13.38 0.93
C PRO A 244 4.25 13.02 0.40
N HIS A 245 3.49 12.27 1.20
CA HIS A 245 2.16 11.78 0.88
C HIS A 245 1.36 11.55 2.18
N PRO A 246 0.01 11.60 2.20
CA PRO A 246 -0.76 11.31 3.41
C PRO A 246 -0.43 9.97 4.08
N ILE A 247 -0.02 8.95 3.31
CA ILE A 247 0.33 7.62 3.84
C ILE A 247 1.61 7.64 4.69
N ASP A 248 2.59 8.47 4.38
CA ASP A 248 3.84 8.55 5.14
C ASP A 248 3.79 9.52 6.32
N MET A 249 2.65 10.17 6.57
CA MET A 249 2.54 11.18 7.61
C MET A 249 2.91 10.61 8.99
N GLY A 250 4.07 11.03 9.53
CA GLY A 250 4.63 10.55 10.80
C GLY A 250 5.25 9.15 10.73
N VAL A 251 5.22 8.47 9.59
CA VAL A 251 5.88 7.18 9.36
C VAL A 251 7.34 7.43 9.02
N LEU A 252 8.24 7.05 9.91
CA LEU A 252 9.68 7.18 9.68
C LEU A 252 10.23 5.99 8.90
N GLN A 253 9.76 4.78 9.23
CA GLN A 253 10.19 3.56 8.56
C GLN A 253 9.18 2.43 8.72
N VAL A 254 9.14 1.56 7.70
CA VAL A 254 8.40 0.29 7.64
C VAL A 254 9.33 -0.75 7.03
N GLY A 255 9.22 -2.00 7.43
CA GLY A 255 10.09 -3.06 6.93
C GLY A 255 9.60 -3.68 5.61
N VAL A 256 10.54 -4.24 4.85
CA VAL A 256 10.30 -5.09 3.68
C VAL A 256 11.16 -6.35 3.80
N ASP A 257 10.56 -7.51 3.58
CA ASP A 257 11.25 -8.82 3.60
C ASP A 257 10.78 -9.73 2.47
N ASN A 258 11.57 -9.87 1.44
CA ASN A 258 11.30 -10.71 0.27
C ASN A 258 10.21 -10.18 -0.70
N GLY A 259 10.08 -8.88 -0.81
CA GLY A 259 9.09 -8.24 -1.65
C GLY A 259 9.43 -8.13 -3.14
N TYR A 260 8.51 -7.53 -3.87
CA TYR A 260 8.59 -7.26 -5.30
C TYR A 260 8.50 -5.75 -5.55
N PRO A 261 9.38 -5.17 -6.37
CA PRO A 261 9.22 -3.79 -6.83
C PRO A 261 7.90 -3.56 -7.55
N VAL A 262 7.40 -2.33 -7.46
CA VAL A 262 6.17 -1.89 -8.13
C VAL A 262 6.51 -1.07 -9.37
N GLU A 263 5.75 -1.26 -10.44
CA GLU A 263 5.95 -0.62 -11.74
C GLU A 263 4.66 0.04 -12.27
N GLY A 264 4.73 0.55 -13.50
CA GLY A 264 3.58 1.11 -14.22
C GLY A 264 3.21 2.53 -13.80
N MET A 265 1.94 2.88 -13.99
CA MET A 265 1.40 4.22 -13.71
C MET A 265 1.33 4.51 -12.20
N GLY A 266 0.99 5.75 -11.86
CA GLY A 266 0.85 6.20 -10.47
C GLY A 266 2.12 6.87 -9.92
N ASP A 267 1.96 7.51 -8.76
CA ASP A 267 3.01 8.25 -8.09
C ASP A 267 3.81 7.31 -7.17
N VAL A 268 5.13 7.37 -7.25
CA VAL A 268 6.02 6.64 -6.33
C VAL A 268 6.07 7.39 -5.00
N ILE A 269 5.64 6.74 -3.94
CA ILE A 269 5.64 7.35 -2.60
C ILE A 269 6.69 6.76 -1.67
N ALA A 270 7.27 5.59 -1.99
CA ALA A 270 8.38 5.03 -1.23
C ALA A 270 9.35 4.26 -2.13
N THR A 271 10.64 4.36 -1.80
CA THR A 271 11.70 3.61 -2.47
C THR A 271 12.60 2.92 -1.45
N GLY A 272 13.17 1.77 -1.85
CA GLY A 272 14.09 1.00 -1.02
C GLY A 272 14.95 0.07 -1.85
N GLY A 273 16.21 -0.14 -1.46
CA GLY A 273 17.12 -1.01 -2.19
C GLY A 273 17.39 -0.58 -3.65
N GLY A 274 17.07 0.65 -4.02
CA GLY A 274 17.21 1.17 -5.39
C GLY A 274 15.99 0.90 -6.28
N PHE A 275 14.86 0.50 -5.72
CA PHE A 275 13.63 0.17 -6.41
C PHE A 275 12.42 0.95 -5.86
N ASP A 276 11.37 1.07 -6.66
CA ASP A 276 10.08 1.55 -6.22
C ASP A 276 9.42 0.47 -5.37
N VAL A 277 9.04 0.83 -4.14
CA VAL A 277 8.41 -0.09 -3.17
C VAL A 277 6.92 0.20 -3.02
N ALA A 278 6.53 1.45 -3.21
CA ALA A 278 5.14 1.87 -3.06
C ALA A 278 4.72 2.82 -4.16
N LYS A 279 3.57 2.52 -4.75
CA LYS A 279 2.90 3.40 -5.72
C LYS A 279 1.44 3.61 -5.37
N VAL A 280 0.96 4.80 -5.67
CA VAL A 280 -0.42 5.21 -5.45
C VAL A 280 -1.01 5.81 -6.71
N GLN A 281 -2.32 5.65 -6.88
CA GLN A 281 -3.06 6.26 -7.99
C GLN A 281 -4.45 6.69 -7.54
N VAL A 282 -4.87 7.88 -7.91
CA VAL A 282 -6.26 8.33 -7.80
C VAL A 282 -6.99 7.93 -9.07
N VAL A 283 -8.09 7.20 -8.95
CA VAL A 283 -8.89 6.68 -10.06
C VAL A 283 -10.35 7.11 -9.87
N GLY A 284 -10.77 8.09 -10.63
CA GLY A 284 -12.11 8.68 -10.44
C GLY A 284 -12.27 9.30 -9.05
N LYS A 285 -13.09 8.68 -8.20
CA LYS A 285 -13.28 9.10 -6.81
C LYS A 285 -12.52 8.23 -5.80
N GLY A 286 -11.97 7.10 -6.23
CA GLY A 286 -11.30 6.14 -5.36
C GLY A 286 -9.79 6.11 -5.56
N HIS A 287 -9.16 5.18 -4.86
CA HIS A 287 -7.72 5.10 -4.72
C HIS A 287 -7.21 3.69 -4.92
N VAL A 288 -6.02 3.57 -5.52
CA VAL A 288 -5.28 2.31 -5.65
C VAL A 288 -3.91 2.48 -5.00
N PHE A 289 -3.53 1.53 -4.15
CA PHE A 289 -2.25 1.51 -3.46
C PHE A 289 -1.56 0.17 -3.63
N LEU A 290 -0.35 0.18 -4.17
CA LEU A 290 0.54 -0.98 -4.25
C LEU A 290 1.67 -0.83 -3.23
N TRP A 291 1.82 -1.84 -2.39
CA TRP A 291 2.96 -2.00 -1.49
C TRP A 291 3.74 -3.26 -1.86
N GLY A 292 5.05 -3.15 -1.99
CA GLY A 292 5.91 -4.19 -2.57
C GLY A 292 6.14 -5.43 -1.72
N ASP A 293 5.53 -5.53 -0.52
CA ASP A 293 5.71 -6.67 0.37
C ASP A 293 4.50 -6.90 1.28
N GLU A 294 4.25 -8.16 1.63
CA GLU A 294 3.18 -8.53 2.57
C GLU A 294 3.63 -8.60 4.03
N TRP A 295 4.92 -8.42 4.32
CA TRP A 295 5.45 -8.56 5.69
C TRP A 295 4.82 -7.59 6.69
N VAL A 296 4.35 -6.42 6.24
CA VAL A 296 3.56 -5.46 7.05
C VAL A 296 2.26 -6.04 7.64
N THR A 297 1.89 -7.26 7.26
CA THR A 297 0.77 -8.00 7.85
C THR A 297 1.20 -9.12 8.77
N TYR A 298 2.51 -9.39 8.90
CA TYR A 298 3.02 -10.54 9.66
C TYR A 298 3.24 -10.22 11.13
N ASN A 299 2.95 -11.20 11.98
CA ASN A 299 3.15 -11.10 13.43
C ASN A 299 4.58 -10.70 13.80
N SER A 300 5.57 -11.17 13.04
CA SER A 300 6.98 -10.84 13.27
C SER A 300 7.26 -9.35 13.10
N GLU A 301 6.72 -8.68 12.08
CA GLU A 301 6.92 -7.24 11.97
C GLU A 301 6.19 -6.47 13.09
N TRP A 302 4.96 -6.88 13.42
CA TRP A 302 4.17 -6.22 14.45
C TRP A 302 4.71 -6.35 15.85
N ASN A 303 5.31 -7.52 16.20
CA ASN A 303 5.72 -7.85 17.57
C ASN A 303 7.22 -7.65 17.81
N ASP A 304 8.06 -7.94 16.79
CA ASP A 304 9.50 -8.05 16.97
C ASP A 304 10.26 -6.81 16.49
N HIS A 305 9.56 -5.88 15.78
CA HIS A 305 10.14 -4.68 15.18
C HIS A 305 9.47 -3.38 15.68
N PRO A 306 9.68 -3.00 16.96
CA PRO A 306 9.08 -1.80 17.53
C PRO A 306 9.58 -0.49 16.89
N GLU A 307 10.70 -0.55 16.15
CA GLU A 307 11.24 0.57 15.38
C GLU A 307 10.43 0.89 14.13
N TYR A 308 9.62 -0.05 13.63
CA TYR A 308 8.74 0.17 12.47
C TYR A 308 7.37 0.69 12.90
N GLN A 309 6.91 1.74 12.22
CA GLN A 309 5.60 2.35 12.49
C GLN A 309 4.48 1.68 11.70
N VAL A 310 4.38 0.34 11.79
CA VAL A 310 3.44 -0.47 10.99
C VAL A 310 2.00 -0.06 11.20
N GLN A 311 1.60 0.18 12.45
CA GLN A 311 0.23 0.60 12.75
C GLN A 311 -0.12 1.95 12.16
N LEU A 312 0.77 2.94 12.32
CA LEU A 312 0.57 4.28 11.76
C LEU A 312 0.51 4.24 10.23
N PHE A 313 1.36 3.41 9.62
CA PHE A 313 1.32 3.14 8.18
C PHE A 313 -0.06 2.61 7.74
N TRP A 314 -0.61 1.64 8.47
CA TRP A 314 -1.93 1.08 8.16
C TRP A 314 -3.07 2.07 8.38
N LEU A 315 -3.05 2.84 9.48
CA LEU A 315 -4.05 3.89 9.74
C LEU A 315 -4.07 4.92 8.62
N ASN A 316 -2.89 5.43 8.25
CA ASN A 316 -2.76 6.38 7.15
C ASN A 316 -3.21 5.78 5.81
N SER A 317 -2.87 4.52 5.56
CA SER A 317 -3.25 3.80 4.33
C SER A 317 -4.75 3.63 4.22
N ILE A 318 -5.41 3.15 5.28
CA ILE A 318 -6.88 2.99 5.31
C ILE A 318 -7.55 4.36 5.13
N LYS A 319 -7.11 5.37 5.86
CA LYS A 319 -7.66 6.72 5.75
C LYS A 319 -7.52 7.28 4.33
N TRP A 320 -6.37 7.10 3.70
CA TRP A 320 -6.16 7.57 2.32
C TRP A 320 -6.98 6.78 1.30
N LEU A 321 -7.16 5.48 1.51
CA LEU A 321 -7.98 4.62 0.66
C LEU A 321 -9.46 4.96 0.74
N THR A 322 -9.92 5.53 1.84
CA THR A 322 -11.31 5.95 2.02
C THR A 322 -11.58 7.22 1.21
N VAL A 323 -12.73 7.28 0.56
CA VAL A 323 -13.11 8.43 -0.27
C VAL A 323 -13.15 9.72 0.55
N ALA A 324 -12.65 10.80 -0.03
CA ALA A 324 -12.65 12.11 0.63
C ALA A 324 -14.08 12.56 0.97
N GLY A 325 -14.28 13.09 2.19
CA GLY A 325 -15.58 13.53 2.69
C GLY A 325 -16.46 12.42 3.27
N GLN A 326 -15.91 11.21 3.42
CA GLN A 326 -16.60 10.10 4.07
C GLN A 326 -15.62 9.39 5.02
N CYS A 327 -16.05 9.06 6.23
CA CYS A 327 -15.24 8.29 7.20
C CYS A 327 -13.82 8.86 7.41
N GLN A 328 -13.68 10.18 7.48
CA GLN A 328 -12.39 10.88 7.61
C GLN A 328 -12.12 11.30 9.06
N VAL A 329 -11.85 10.33 9.93
CA VAL A 329 -11.55 10.58 11.35
C VAL A 329 -10.09 10.99 11.59
N ALA A 330 -9.81 11.60 12.75
CA ALA A 330 -8.47 12.02 13.11
C ALA A 330 -7.66 10.83 13.66
N ILE A 331 -6.46 10.61 13.12
CA ILE A 331 -5.54 9.61 13.67
C ILE A 331 -4.91 10.17 14.94
N PRO A 332 -4.99 9.49 16.09
CA PRO A 332 -4.40 9.94 17.34
C PRO A 332 -2.87 9.93 17.26
N PRO A 333 -2.16 10.79 18.01
CA PRO A 333 -0.70 10.86 17.98
C PRO A 333 -0.02 9.57 18.50
N ASN A 334 -0.73 8.77 19.28
CA ASN A 334 -0.28 7.48 19.79
C ASN A 334 -1.42 6.47 19.61
N PRO A 335 -1.59 5.95 18.39
CA PRO A 335 -2.69 5.05 18.11
C PRO A 335 -2.57 3.76 18.97
N PRO A 336 -3.68 3.23 19.45
CA PRO A 336 -3.68 2.00 20.24
C PRO A 336 -3.17 0.82 19.41
N LYS A 337 -2.43 -0.07 20.08
CA LYS A 337 -1.90 -1.31 19.48
C LYS A 337 -2.97 -2.37 19.36
#